data_d248091294f55b68175d199a445e443e
#
_entry.id   d248091294f55b68175d199a445e443e
#
_cell.length_a   1.000
_cell.length_b   1.000
_cell.length_c   1.000
_cell.angle_alpha   90.00
_cell.angle_beta   90.00
_cell.angle_gamma   90.00
#
_symmetry.space_group_name_H-M   'P 1'
#
loop_
_entity.id
_entity.type
_entity.pdbx_description
1 polymer ?
#
loop_
_entity_poly.entity_id
_entity_poly.type
_entity_poly.pdbx_seq_one_letter_code
_entity_poly.pdbx_strand_id
1 'polypeptide(L)'
;TVFAYTRSIGPIDADPAKYNRDTARSTITAMPDAEADEKACAYLHQARENCDSVGGCMECLVEGLPAGIGDPVFEKLDANLAKAIMSIGAVKAVELGDGAEAARHTGSENNDPFRMENGKVVKTSNHSGGTLGGMSDGSPLLIRAYVKPTPSIFRPQQTVNCSGENTELTIRGRHDPIIVPRAVVVMECMTAITVLDAMMMNMSAKLDSLVEFYR
;
A
#
# COMPACT_ATOMS: atom_id res chain seq x y z
N THR A 1 -0.74 -15.40 -0.15
CA THR A 1 0.45 -14.71 -0.69
C THR A 1 0.31 -13.22 -0.43
N VAL A 2 1.39 -12.54 0.00
CA VAL A 2 1.47 -11.08 0.11
C VAL A 2 2.50 -10.60 -0.89
N PHE A 3 2.21 -9.55 -1.64
CA PHE A 3 3.09 -9.01 -2.65
C PHE A 3 2.90 -7.49 -2.77
N ALA A 4 3.96 -6.72 -2.58
CA ALA A 4 3.95 -5.27 -2.75
C ALA A 4 4.86 -4.84 -3.90
N TYR A 5 4.54 -3.69 -4.49
CA TYR A 5 5.27 -3.08 -5.60
C TYR A 5 5.06 -1.57 -5.64
N THR A 6 5.86 -0.90 -6.45
CA THR A 6 5.70 0.53 -6.72
C THR A 6 4.60 0.74 -7.76
N ARG A 7 3.52 1.40 -7.35
CA ARG A 7 2.39 1.74 -8.23
C ARG A 7 2.68 2.99 -9.06
N SER A 8 3.30 4.00 -8.43
CA SER A 8 3.70 5.22 -9.14
C SER A 8 4.91 5.90 -8.51
N ILE A 9 5.63 6.68 -9.31
CA ILE A 9 6.72 7.58 -8.91
C ILE A 9 6.45 8.95 -9.51
N GLY A 10 6.16 9.94 -8.65
CA GLY A 10 5.70 11.24 -9.10
C GLY A 10 4.50 11.09 -10.05
N PRO A 11 4.58 11.61 -11.28
CA PRO A 11 3.50 11.51 -12.26
C PRO A 11 3.54 10.22 -13.12
N ILE A 12 4.48 9.33 -12.88
CA ILE A 12 4.65 8.09 -13.66
C ILE A 12 3.92 6.95 -12.98
N ASP A 13 2.82 6.50 -13.57
CA ASP A 13 2.04 5.36 -13.12
C ASP A 13 2.42 4.09 -13.88
N ALA A 14 2.46 2.95 -13.18
CA ALA A 14 2.49 1.63 -13.82
C ALA A 14 1.14 1.33 -14.48
N ASP A 15 1.17 0.82 -15.72
CA ASP A 15 -0.03 0.40 -16.43
C ASP A 15 -0.54 -0.94 -15.86
N PRO A 16 -1.76 -1.00 -15.29
CA PRO A 16 -2.30 -2.26 -14.78
C PRO A 16 -2.39 -3.38 -15.81
N ALA A 17 -2.53 -3.04 -17.10
CA ALA A 17 -2.56 -4.02 -18.18
C ALA A 17 -1.21 -4.69 -18.45
N LYS A 18 -0.10 -4.05 -18.01
CA LYS A 18 1.27 -4.54 -18.13
C LYS A 18 1.82 -5.15 -16.84
N TYR A 19 0.96 -5.35 -15.83
CA TYR A 19 1.36 -5.86 -14.53
C TYR A 19 2.05 -7.22 -14.61
N ASN A 20 3.27 -7.28 -14.11
CA ASN A 20 4.06 -8.51 -14.02
C ASN A 20 4.88 -8.52 -12.72
N ARG A 21 4.70 -9.56 -11.88
CA ARG A 21 5.39 -9.70 -10.59
C ARG A 21 6.90 -9.87 -10.73
N ASP A 22 7.33 -10.65 -11.73
CA ASP A 22 8.76 -10.90 -11.95
C ASP A 22 9.46 -9.61 -12.40
N THR A 23 8.79 -8.80 -13.22
CA THR A 23 9.25 -7.46 -13.58
C THR A 23 9.42 -6.59 -12.34
N ALA A 24 8.44 -6.52 -11.43
CA ALA A 24 8.56 -5.74 -10.21
C ALA A 24 9.72 -6.18 -9.31
N ARG A 25 10.07 -7.47 -9.31
CA ARG A 25 11.22 -8.00 -8.54
C ARG A 25 12.57 -7.74 -9.21
N SER A 26 12.60 -7.44 -10.50
CA SER A 26 13.82 -7.24 -11.28
C SER A 26 14.10 -5.78 -11.64
N THR A 27 13.09 -4.90 -11.60
CA THR A 27 13.24 -3.47 -11.90
C THR A 27 13.86 -2.70 -10.72
N ILE A 28 14.56 -1.61 -11.04
CA ILE A 28 15.23 -0.76 -10.04
C ILE A 28 14.22 -0.05 -9.15
N THR A 29 13.08 0.34 -9.71
CA THR A 29 12.04 1.07 -8.99
C THR A 29 11.00 0.16 -8.35
N ALA A 30 11.13 -1.16 -8.51
CA ALA A 30 10.13 -2.15 -8.11
C ALA A 30 8.76 -1.93 -8.78
N MET A 31 8.72 -1.34 -9.99
CA MET A 31 7.51 -1.21 -10.80
C MET A 31 7.22 -2.51 -11.56
N PRO A 32 5.94 -2.93 -11.65
CA PRO A 32 5.53 -4.15 -12.35
C PRO A 32 5.44 -3.99 -13.89
N ASP A 33 5.74 -2.82 -14.40
CA ASP A 33 5.72 -2.42 -15.81
C ASP A 33 7.12 -1.89 -16.17
N ALA A 34 7.81 -2.60 -17.07
CA ALA A 34 9.18 -2.26 -17.47
C ALA A 34 9.29 -0.91 -18.18
N GLU A 35 8.28 -0.53 -18.97
CA GLU A 35 8.25 0.77 -19.65
C GLU A 35 8.04 1.93 -18.66
N ALA A 36 7.19 1.71 -17.64
CA ALA A 36 7.01 2.66 -16.55
C ALA A 36 8.28 2.78 -15.69
N ASP A 37 9.00 1.67 -15.43
CA ASP A 37 10.28 1.68 -14.71
C ASP A 37 11.32 2.53 -15.43
N GLU A 38 11.45 2.39 -16.75
CA GLU A 38 12.38 3.19 -17.57
C GLU A 38 12.07 4.69 -17.47
N LYS A 39 10.79 5.06 -17.64
CA LYS A 39 10.32 6.46 -17.50
C LYS A 39 10.55 6.99 -16.08
N ALA A 40 10.28 6.18 -15.05
CA ALA A 40 10.50 6.55 -13.67
C ALA A 40 11.98 6.75 -13.34
N CYS A 41 12.86 5.88 -13.87
CA CYS A 41 14.31 6.04 -13.73
C CYS A 41 14.80 7.36 -14.35
N ALA A 42 14.31 7.70 -15.57
CA ALA A 42 14.64 8.97 -16.22
C ALA A 42 14.14 10.18 -15.41
N TYR A 43 12.92 10.10 -14.88
CA TYR A 43 12.35 11.14 -14.02
C TYR A 43 13.13 11.33 -12.72
N LEU A 44 13.56 10.23 -12.09
CA LEU A 44 14.40 10.25 -10.88
C LEU A 44 15.77 10.86 -11.15
N HIS A 45 16.36 10.58 -12.31
CA HIS A 45 17.63 11.18 -12.71
C HIS A 45 17.48 12.71 -12.82
N GLN A 46 16.43 13.19 -13.50
CA GLN A 46 16.14 14.62 -13.60
C GLN A 46 15.90 15.28 -12.22
N ALA A 47 15.14 14.62 -11.34
CA ALA A 47 14.92 15.12 -9.98
C ALA A 47 16.24 15.28 -9.21
N ARG A 48 17.16 14.29 -9.34
CA ARG A 48 18.49 14.32 -8.72
C ARG A 48 19.36 15.45 -9.27
N GLU A 49 19.36 15.67 -10.60
CA GLU A 49 20.07 16.80 -11.23
C GLU A 49 19.53 18.13 -10.72
N ASN A 50 18.24 18.22 -10.46
CA ASN A 50 17.59 19.40 -9.88
C ASN A 50 17.79 19.52 -8.37
N CYS A 51 18.60 18.65 -7.74
CA CYS A 51 18.82 18.62 -6.30
C CYS A 51 17.52 18.44 -5.47
N ASP A 52 16.55 17.70 -6.00
CA ASP A 52 15.21 17.53 -5.46
C ASP A 52 14.88 16.06 -5.18
N SER A 53 13.71 15.82 -4.61
CA SER A 53 13.18 14.48 -4.33
C SER A 53 11.74 14.35 -4.78
N VAL A 54 11.27 13.13 -4.96
CA VAL A 54 9.91 12.81 -5.40
C VAL A 54 9.25 11.83 -4.46
N GLY A 55 7.92 11.92 -4.38
CA GLY A 55 7.08 10.93 -3.72
C GLY A 55 6.57 9.89 -4.70
N GLY A 56 5.66 9.04 -4.22
CA GLY A 56 5.01 8.04 -5.05
C GLY A 56 4.01 7.21 -4.27
N CYS A 57 3.51 6.17 -4.91
CA CYS A 57 2.54 5.25 -4.34
C CYS A 57 3.07 3.82 -4.38
N MET A 58 2.88 3.09 -3.29
CA MET A 58 3.05 1.64 -3.22
C MET A 58 1.68 0.98 -3.27
N GLU A 59 1.61 -0.19 -3.87
CA GLU A 59 0.43 -1.04 -3.84
C GLU A 59 0.79 -2.43 -3.32
N CYS A 60 -0.05 -3.00 -2.47
CA CYS A 60 0.12 -4.35 -1.91
C CYS A 60 -1.12 -5.18 -2.16
N LEU A 61 -0.92 -6.38 -2.67
CA LEU A 61 -1.93 -7.40 -2.89
C LEU A 61 -1.77 -8.54 -1.88
N VAL A 62 -2.88 -8.96 -1.26
CA VAL A 62 -2.93 -10.20 -0.47
C VAL A 62 -3.91 -11.14 -1.12
N GLU A 63 -3.44 -12.30 -1.51
CA GLU A 63 -4.24 -13.32 -2.20
C GLU A 63 -4.32 -14.61 -1.39
N GLY A 64 -5.45 -15.30 -1.54
CA GLY A 64 -5.70 -16.57 -0.86
C GLY A 64 -6.08 -16.43 0.61
N LEU A 65 -6.47 -15.24 1.06
CA LEU A 65 -7.03 -15.03 2.37
C LEU A 65 -8.48 -15.53 2.40
N PRO A 66 -8.87 -16.42 3.34
CA PRO A 66 -10.25 -16.84 3.45
C PRO A 66 -11.16 -15.69 3.90
N ALA A 67 -12.44 -15.76 3.60
CA ALA A 67 -13.43 -14.82 4.12
C ALA A 67 -13.58 -14.95 5.65
N GLY A 68 -13.82 -13.80 6.32
CA GLY A 68 -14.13 -13.76 7.76
C GLY A 68 -12.92 -13.51 8.66
N ILE A 69 -11.77 -13.10 8.14
CA ILE A 69 -10.61 -12.69 8.93
C ILE A 69 -10.72 -11.22 9.29
N GLY A 70 -10.61 -10.89 10.58
CA GLY A 70 -10.80 -9.56 11.16
C GLY A 70 -12.10 -9.48 11.95
N ASP A 71 -12.37 -8.32 12.53
CA ASP A 71 -13.53 -8.06 13.36
C ASP A 71 -14.46 -6.99 12.78
N PRO A 72 -15.76 -7.02 13.09
CA PRO A 72 -16.70 -6.04 12.54
C PRO A 72 -16.61 -4.66 13.22
N VAL A 73 -15.98 -4.56 14.40
CA VAL A 73 -15.91 -3.31 15.20
C VAL A 73 -14.52 -3.19 15.82
N PHE A 74 -13.97 -1.97 15.89
CA PHE A 74 -12.66 -1.56 16.41
C PHE A 74 -11.46 -2.23 15.74
N GLU A 75 -11.34 -3.55 15.83
CA GLU A 75 -10.23 -4.34 15.27
C GLU A 75 -10.52 -4.81 13.84
N LYS A 76 -11.17 -3.97 13.05
CA LYS A 76 -11.40 -4.21 11.63
C LYS A 76 -10.09 -4.47 10.91
N LEU A 77 -10.08 -5.43 9.98
CA LEU A 77 -8.89 -5.76 9.19
C LEU A 77 -8.39 -4.55 8.39
N ASP A 78 -9.29 -3.81 7.76
CA ASP A 78 -8.96 -2.58 7.02
C ASP A 78 -8.36 -1.49 7.92
N ALA A 79 -8.91 -1.28 9.12
CA ALA A 79 -8.41 -0.32 10.09
C ALA A 79 -7.01 -0.70 10.61
N ASN A 80 -6.79 -1.98 10.92
CA ASN A 80 -5.49 -2.47 11.38
C ASN A 80 -4.43 -2.42 10.28
N LEU A 81 -4.78 -2.75 9.04
CA LEU A 81 -3.90 -2.57 7.87
C LEU A 81 -3.55 -1.10 7.68
N ALA A 82 -4.53 -0.20 7.72
CA ALA A 82 -4.28 1.25 7.60
C ALA A 82 -3.38 1.75 8.73
N LYS A 83 -3.61 1.35 9.98
CA LYS A 83 -2.77 1.68 11.15
C LYS A 83 -1.33 1.19 10.97
N ALA A 84 -1.14 -0.05 10.57
CA ALA A 84 0.18 -0.65 10.38
C ALA A 84 0.96 0.07 9.27
N ILE A 85 0.33 0.29 8.13
CA ILE A 85 0.98 0.93 6.96
C ILE A 85 1.19 2.42 7.19
N MET A 86 0.26 3.13 7.86
CA MET A 86 0.44 4.53 8.23
C MET A 86 1.60 4.73 9.22
N SER A 87 2.02 3.69 9.97
CA SER A 87 3.19 3.75 10.85
C SER A 87 4.52 3.75 10.11
N ILE A 88 4.53 3.41 8.82
CA ILE A 88 5.73 3.47 7.98
C ILE A 88 6.11 4.94 7.76
N GLY A 89 7.38 5.27 8.00
CA GLY A 89 7.87 6.65 7.84
C GLY A 89 7.58 7.23 6.45
N ALA A 90 7.15 8.47 6.41
CA ALA A 90 6.78 9.23 5.21
C ALA A 90 5.48 8.82 4.50
N VAL A 91 4.77 7.78 4.92
CA VAL A 91 3.41 7.51 4.45
C VAL A 91 2.47 8.63 4.92
N LYS A 92 1.59 9.10 4.04
CA LYS A 92 0.66 10.22 4.28
C LYS A 92 -0.80 9.88 4.03
N ALA A 93 -1.07 8.83 3.26
CA ALA A 93 -2.40 8.29 3.07
C ALA A 93 -2.33 6.77 2.85
N VAL A 94 -3.38 6.08 3.24
CA VAL A 94 -3.60 4.65 2.98
C VAL A 94 -5.00 4.51 2.40
N GLU A 95 -5.15 3.71 1.37
CA GLU A 95 -6.41 3.40 0.71
C GLU A 95 -6.60 1.88 0.60
N LEU A 96 -7.85 1.44 0.65
CA LEU A 96 -8.26 0.07 0.34
C LEU A 96 -9.25 0.09 -0.82
N GLY A 97 -9.10 -0.83 -1.76
CA GLY A 97 -9.93 -0.90 -2.96
C GLY A 97 -9.86 0.39 -3.77
N ASP A 98 -11.01 0.98 -4.09
CA ASP A 98 -11.09 2.24 -4.83
C ASP A 98 -10.66 3.46 -3.99
N GLY A 99 -10.55 3.30 -2.66
CA GLY A 99 -10.06 4.36 -1.78
C GLY A 99 -10.89 5.64 -1.89
N ALA A 100 -10.22 6.77 -2.09
CA ALA A 100 -10.87 8.08 -2.18
C ALA A 100 -11.80 8.21 -3.40
N GLU A 101 -11.57 7.44 -4.48
CA GLU A 101 -12.40 7.48 -5.68
C GLU A 101 -13.80 6.93 -5.42
N ALA A 102 -13.96 5.99 -4.47
CA ALA A 102 -15.29 5.50 -4.05
C ALA A 102 -16.26 6.61 -3.61
N ALA A 103 -15.73 7.72 -3.09
CA ALA A 103 -16.56 8.87 -2.70
C ALA A 103 -17.24 9.60 -3.88
N ARG A 104 -16.82 9.31 -5.10
CA ARG A 104 -17.37 9.91 -6.34
C ARG A 104 -18.35 8.97 -7.04
N HIS A 105 -18.39 7.71 -6.64
CA HIS A 105 -19.26 6.70 -7.22
C HIS A 105 -20.65 6.74 -6.59
N THR A 106 -21.67 6.38 -7.39
CA THR A 106 -22.97 6.01 -6.86
C THR A 106 -22.91 4.60 -6.27
N GLY A 107 -23.88 4.22 -5.43
CA GLY A 107 -23.93 2.88 -4.85
C GLY A 107 -23.99 1.77 -5.91
N SER A 108 -24.66 1.99 -7.03
CA SER A 108 -24.74 1.03 -8.13
C SER A 108 -23.42 0.86 -8.89
N GLU A 109 -22.58 1.89 -8.93
CA GLU A 109 -21.24 1.83 -9.55
C GLU A 109 -20.23 1.19 -8.61
N ASN A 110 -20.31 1.46 -7.31
CA ASN A 110 -19.35 1.00 -6.31
C ASN A 110 -19.65 -0.41 -5.74
N ASN A 111 -20.87 -0.93 -5.92
CA ASN A 111 -21.19 -2.27 -5.41
C ASN A 111 -20.40 -3.36 -6.14
N ASP A 112 -19.96 -4.36 -5.36
CA ASP A 112 -19.30 -5.57 -5.84
C ASP A 112 -20.31 -6.72 -5.89
N PRO A 113 -20.93 -7.03 -7.04
CA PRO A 113 -21.90 -8.12 -7.12
C PRO A 113 -21.28 -9.49 -6.90
N PHE A 114 -21.96 -10.34 -6.13
CA PHE A 114 -21.59 -11.73 -5.91
C PHE A 114 -22.25 -12.66 -6.91
N ARG A 115 -21.54 -13.73 -7.28
CA ARG A 115 -22.08 -14.82 -8.10
C ARG A 115 -21.46 -16.16 -7.73
N MET A 116 -22.09 -17.22 -8.18
CA MET A 116 -21.54 -18.57 -8.07
C MET A 116 -20.73 -18.93 -9.31
N GLU A 117 -19.46 -19.30 -9.12
CA GLU A 117 -18.60 -19.85 -10.16
C GLU A 117 -17.94 -21.14 -9.66
N ASN A 118 -18.14 -22.23 -10.39
CA ASN A 118 -17.56 -23.54 -10.06
C ASN A 118 -17.80 -23.97 -8.59
N GLY A 119 -18.98 -23.70 -8.06
CA GLY A 119 -19.35 -24.04 -6.68
C GLY A 119 -18.77 -23.12 -5.60
N LYS A 120 -18.14 -22.02 -5.99
CA LYS A 120 -17.61 -20.99 -5.06
C LYS A 120 -18.30 -19.67 -5.28
N VAL A 121 -18.49 -18.94 -4.19
CA VAL A 121 -18.94 -17.55 -4.24
C VAL A 121 -17.76 -16.66 -4.64
N VAL A 122 -17.92 -15.87 -5.67
CA VAL A 122 -16.93 -14.90 -6.16
C VAL A 122 -17.58 -13.54 -6.38
N LYS A 123 -16.79 -12.48 -6.35
CA LYS A 123 -17.20 -11.13 -6.74
C LYS A 123 -16.82 -10.86 -8.19
N THR A 124 -17.61 -10.02 -8.88
CA THR A 124 -17.37 -9.64 -10.28
C THR A 124 -16.48 -8.40 -10.40
N SER A 125 -16.31 -7.69 -9.30
CA SER A 125 -15.44 -6.51 -9.13
C SER A 125 -14.84 -6.52 -7.73
N ASN A 126 -13.95 -5.59 -7.41
CA ASN A 126 -13.31 -5.50 -6.11
C ASN A 126 -13.10 -4.04 -5.66
N HIS A 127 -14.15 -3.24 -5.77
CA HIS A 127 -14.16 -1.83 -5.35
C HIS A 127 -13.88 -1.67 -3.85
N SER A 128 -14.39 -2.63 -3.04
CA SER A 128 -14.16 -2.66 -1.59
C SER A 128 -12.74 -3.08 -1.19
N GLY A 129 -11.91 -3.58 -2.14
CA GLY A 129 -10.54 -3.99 -1.87
C GLY A 129 -10.41 -5.22 -0.99
N GLY A 130 -11.36 -6.16 -1.06
CA GLY A 130 -11.31 -7.45 -0.37
C GLY A 130 -11.78 -7.44 1.08
N THR A 131 -12.34 -6.32 1.56
CA THR A 131 -12.90 -6.20 2.92
C THR A 131 -14.34 -5.72 2.89
N LEU A 132 -15.21 -6.37 3.66
CA LEU A 132 -16.59 -5.96 3.91
C LEU A 132 -16.91 -6.04 5.40
N GLY A 133 -17.46 -4.96 5.96
CA GLY A 133 -17.82 -4.91 7.37
C GLY A 133 -16.63 -5.07 8.34
N GLY A 134 -15.40 -4.81 7.89
CA GLY A 134 -14.18 -4.96 8.70
C GLY A 134 -13.51 -6.33 8.63
N MET A 135 -14.05 -7.24 7.84
CA MET A 135 -13.53 -8.60 7.64
C MET A 135 -13.18 -8.84 6.18
N SER A 136 -12.24 -9.77 5.93
CA SER A 136 -11.97 -10.25 4.58
C SER A 136 -13.19 -10.91 3.95
N ASP A 137 -13.40 -10.74 2.66
CA ASP A 137 -14.53 -11.31 1.91
C ASP A 137 -14.14 -12.47 0.98
N GLY A 138 -12.86 -12.86 0.99
CA GLY A 138 -12.29 -13.91 0.15
C GLY A 138 -11.73 -13.42 -1.18
N SER A 139 -11.95 -12.16 -1.54
CA SER A 139 -11.30 -11.51 -2.68
C SER A 139 -9.88 -11.05 -2.31
N PRO A 140 -9.00 -10.76 -3.26
CA PRO A 140 -7.71 -10.17 -2.96
C PRO A 140 -7.83 -8.87 -2.18
N LEU A 141 -7.05 -8.70 -1.11
CA LEU A 141 -6.92 -7.40 -0.47
C LEU A 141 -6.09 -6.50 -1.39
N LEU A 142 -6.59 -5.30 -1.63
CA LEU A 142 -5.92 -4.27 -2.42
C LEU A 142 -5.67 -3.05 -1.55
N ILE A 143 -4.40 -2.76 -1.28
CA ILE A 143 -4.00 -1.70 -0.36
C ILE A 143 -3.02 -0.78 -1.07
N ARG A 144 -3.24 0.56 -0.98
CA ARG A 144 -2.32 1.58 -1.50
C ARG A 144 -1.80 2.46 -0.37
N ALA A 145 -0.54 2.87 -0.49
CA ALA A 145 0.09 3.79 0.46
C ALA A 145 0.82 4.89 -0.30
N TYR A 146 0.49 6.13 0.02
CA TYR A 146 1.07 7.32 -0.59
C TYR A 146 2.20 7.88 0.27
N VAL A 147 3.35 8.04 -0.34
CA VAL A 147 4.60 8.41 0.31
C VAL A 147 5.02 9.81 -0.15
N LYS A 148 5.25 10.70 0.83
CA LYS A 148 5.74 12.06 0.52
C LYS A 148 7.18 12.05 0.03
N PRO A 149 7.62 13.09 -0.72
CA PRO A 149 9.03 13.31 -1.03
C PRO A 149 9.90 13.39 0.23
N THR A 150 11.17 12.99 0.12
CA THR A 150 12.15 13.15 1.18
C THR A 150 12.42 14.64 1.44
N PRO A 151 12.30 15.14 2.67
CA PRO A 151 12.46 16.59 2.95
C PRO A 151 13.92 17.04 2.91
N SER A 152 14.89 16.12 3.05
CA SER A 152 16.33 16.44 2.97
C SER A 152 16.77 16.49 1.52
N ILE A 153 16.75 17.69 0.95
CA ILE A 153 17.17 17.98 -0.42
C ILE A 153 18.36 18.94 -0.43
N PHE A 154 19.11 19.00 -1.53
CA PHE A 154 20.28 19.89 -1.67
C PHE A 154 19.91 21.32 -2.06
N ARG A 155 18.62 21.69 -1.97
CA ARG A 155 18.15 23.05 -2.21
C ARG A 155 18.15 23.84 -0.91
N PRO A 156 18.44 25.16 -0.96
CA PRO A 156 18.25 26.04 0.17
C PRO A 156 16.79 26.04 0.65
N GLN A 157 16.59 25.87 1.94
CA GLN A 157 15.28 25.81 2.57
C GLN A 157 15.18 26.84 3.68
N GLN A 158 14.07 27.58 3.73
CA GLN A 158 13.79 28.53 4.79
C GLN A 158 13.45 27.79 6.08
N THR A 159 14.04 28.22 7.19
CA THR A 159 13.84 27.63 8.51
C THR A 159 14.05 28.67 9.59
N VAL A 160 14.04 28.24 10.85
CA VAL A 160 14.38 29.09 12.02
C VAL A 160 15.53 28.47 12.80
N ASN A 161 16.39 29.29 13.34
CA ASN A 161 17.47 28.85 14.24
C ASN A 161 16.96 28.66 15.69
N CYS A 162 17.85 28.22 16.59
CA CYS A 162 17.51 27.99 18.00
C CYS A 162 17.15 29.29 18.75
N SER A 163 17.51 30.47 18.22
CA SER A 163 17.17 31.77 18.77
C SER A 163 15.81 32.28 18.26
N GLY A 164 15.12 31.55 17.40
CA GLY A 164 13.83 31.95 16.83
C GLY A 164 13.94 32.91 15.64
N GLU A 165 15.12 33.04 15.02
CA GLU A 165 15.36 33.91 13.89
C GLU A 165 15.22 33.13 12.57
N ASN A 166 14.65 33.79 11.55
CA ASN A 166 14.57 33.22 10.21
C ASN A 166 15.96 33.02 9.61
N THR A 167 16.21 31.86 9.05
CA THR A 167 17.49 31.53 8.43
C THR A 167 17.28 30.62 7.23
N GLU A 168 18.33 30.39 6.47
CA GLU A 168 18.34 29.44 5.34
C GLU A 168 19.29 28.30 5.67
N LEU A 169 18.84 27.07 5.34
CA LEU A 169 19.61 25.86 5.55
C LEU A 169 19.66 25.06 4.25
N THR A 170 20.85 24.63 3.87
CA THR A 170 21.04 23.59 2.85
C THR A 170 21.54 22.32 3.53
N ILE A 171 20.74 21.25 3.46
CA ILE A 171 21.09 19.98 4.07
C ILE A 171 22.10 19.28 3.17
N ARG A 172 23.28 18.97 3.74
CA ARG A 172 24.34 18.26 3.01
C ARG A 172 24.41 16.79 3.48
N GLY A 173 24.70 15.88 2.57
CA GLY A 173 24.84 14.46 2.86
C GLY A 173 24.38 13.60 1.69
N ARG A 174 24.36 12.28 1.88
CA ARG A 174 23.80 11.35 0.89
C ARG A 174 22.29 11.28 1.11
N HIS A 175 21.52 11.72 0.13
CA HIS A 175 20.05 11.67 0.15
C HIS A 175 19.55 10.82 -1.01
N ASP A 176 18.55 10.00 -0.72
CA ASP A 176 17.85 9.28 -1.78
C ASP A 176 16.79 10.21 -2.43
N PRO A 177 16.74 10.30 -3.75
CA PRO A 177 15.75 11.11 -4.46
C PRO A 177 14.33 10.57 -4.26
N ILE A 178 14.19 9.32 -3.83
CA ILE A 178 12.94 8.63 -3.53
C ILE A 178 13.17 7.51 -2.51
N ILE A 179 12.16 7.23 -1.68
CA ILE A 179 12.20 6.11 -0.72
C ILE A 179 11.24 4.97 -1.09
N VAL A 180 10.30 5.18 -2.01
CA VAL A 180 9.25 4.22 -2.38
C VAL A 180 9.79 2.83 -2.69
N PRO A 181 10.80 2.61 -3.55
CA PRO A 181 11.28 1.27 -3.86
C PRO A 181 11.83 0.50 -2.65
N ARG A 182 12.38 1.23 -1.67
CA ARG A 182 12.85 0.64 -0.39
C ARG A 182 11.71 0.37 0.58
N ALA A 183 10.66 1.20 0.53
CA ALA A 183 9.50 1.05 1.39
C ALA A 183 8.56 -0.09 0.94
N VAL A 184 8.63 -0.53 -0.30
CA VAL A 184 7.84 -1.65 -0.85
C VAL A 184 7.97 -2.91 0.03
N VAL A 185 9.20 -3.34 0.34
CA VAL A 185 9.42 -4.53 1.18
C VAL A 185 8.92 -4.32 2.61
N VAL A 186 9.00 -3.10 3.13
CA VAL A 186 8.48 -2.77 4.47
C VAL A 186 6.95 -2.85 4.46
N MET A 187 6.29 -2.32 3.44
CA MET A 187 4.83 -2.43 3.28
C MET A 187 4.39 -3.89 3.16
N GLU A 188 5.10 -4.69 2.38
CA GLU A 188 4.84 -6.14 2.23
C GLU A 188 4.92 -6.86 3.58
N CYS A 189 5.99 -6.63 4.35
CA CYS A 189 6.17 -7.24 5.67
C CYS A 189 5.13 -6.75 6.69
N MET A 190 4.83 -5.45 6.73
CA MET A 190 3.83 -4.90 7.65
C MET A 190 2.43 -5.43 7.34
N THR A 191 2.09 -5.57 6.05
CA THR A 191 0.84 -6.21 5.63
C THR A 191 0.80 -7.67 6.04
N ALA A 192 1.88 -8.43 5.81
CA ALA A 192 1.97 -9.84 6.17
C ALA A 192 1.83 -10.07 7.69
N ILE A 193 2.48 -9.25 8.51
CA ILE A 193 2.39 -9.31 9.98
C ILE A 193 0.95 -9.04 10.42
N THR A 194 0.31 -7.98 9.89
CA THR A 194 -1.06 -7.61 10.27
C THR A 194 -2.08 -8.68 9.87
N VAL A 195 -1.94 -9.25 8.67
CA VAL A 195 -2.82 -10.32 8.20
C VAL A 195 -2.63 -11.59 9.04
N LEU A 196 -1.38 -11.95 9.34
CA LEU A 196 -1.08 -13.12 10.18
C LEU A 196 -1.64 -12.94 11.58
N ASP A 197 -1.48 -11.77 12.20
CA ASP A 197 -2.02 -11.46 13.52
C ASP A 197 -3.55 -11.60 13.52
N ALA A 198 -4.24 -11.02 12.53
CA ALA A 198 -5.69 -11.17 12.37
C ALA A 198 -6.12 -12.64 12.19
N MET A 199 -5.35 -13.43 11.43
CA MET A 199 -5.61 -14.87 11.28
C MET A 199 -5.45 -15.62 12.59
N MET A 200 -4.41 -15.32 13.38
CA MET A 200 -4.18 -15.92 14.70
C MET A 200 -5.32 -15.57 15.67
N MET A 201 -5.77 -14.32 15.69
CA MET A 201 -6.93 -13.90 16.47
C MET A 201 -8.20 -14.66 16.07
N ASN A 202 -8.41 -14.86 14.77
CA ASN A 202 -9.56 -15.57 14.24
C ASN A 202 -9.60 -17.06 14.62
N MET A 203 -8.46 -17.69 14.94
CA MET A 203 -8.40 -19.10 15.38
C MET A 203 -9.27 -19.36 16.60
N SER A 204 -9.40 -18.40 17.52
CA SER A 204 -10.22 -18.50 18.72
C SER A 204 -11.67 -18.04 18.56
N ALA A 205 -12.07 -17.60 17.36
CA ALA A 205 -13.42 -17.07 17.12
C ALA A 205 -14.52 -18.15 17.13
N LYS A 206 -14.15 -19.43 17.01
CA LYS A 206 -15.07 -20.57 17.06
C LYS A 206 -14.69 -21.52 18.19
N LEU A 207 -15.69 -21.88 19.03
CA LEU A 207 -15.49 -22.81 20.15
C LEU A 207 -14.96 -24.19 19.68
N ASP A 208 -15.47 -24.71 18.57
CA ASP A 208 -15.02 -25.98 18.01
C ASP A 208 -13.53 -25.99 17.69
N SER A 209 -12.98 -24.89 17.17
CA SER A 209 -11.55 -24.76 16.89
C SER A 209 -10.72 -24.79 18.19
N LEU A 210 -11.21 -24.17 19.26
CA LEU A 210 -10.55 -24.23 20.58
C LEU A 210 -10.60 -25.64 21.16
N VAL A 211 -11.75 -26.32 21.06
CA VAL A 211 -11.90 -27.70 21.54
C VAL A 211 -10.98 -28.65 20.78
N GLU A 212 -10.83 -28.47 19.46
CA GLU A 212 -9.94 -29.29 18.64
C GLU A 212 -8.46 -29.05 18.99
N PHE A 213 -8.07 -27.80 19.23
CA PHE A 213 -6.69 -27.44 19.58
C PHE A 213 -6.23 -28.00 20.93
N TYR A 214 -7.15 -28.09 21.93
CA TYR A 214 -6.84 -28.57 23.29
C TYR A 214 -7.14 -30.06 23.53
N ARG A 215 -7.51 -30.81 22.50
CA ARG A 215 -7.66 -32.30 22.54
C ARG A 215 -6.34 -33.00 22.28
#